data_9be91b82ced23175c271f8868bd4a1a5
#
_entry.id   9be91b82ced23175c271f8868bd4a1a5
#
_cell.length_a   1.000
_cell.length_b   1.000
_cell.length_c   1.000
_cell.angle_alpha   90.00
_cell.angle_beta   90.00
_cell.angle_gamma   90.00
#
_symmetry.space_group_name_H-M   'P 1'
#
loop_
_entity.id
_entity.type
_entity.pdbx_description
1 polymer ?
#
loop_
_entity_poly.entity_id
_entity_poly.type
_entity_poly.pdbx_seq_one_letter_code
_entity_poly.pdbx_strand_id
1 'polypeptide(L)' 'MKDMEINEKIRYFRKQRELSQELLAERTGINVNTIRKYEIGIRKPKVEQLKKIADGLEISVIEFLNIEIENEADLIA' A
#
# COMPACT_ATOMS: atom_id res chain seq x y z
N MET A 1 -10.74 15.74 6.37
CA MET A 1 -10.90 14.34 6.02
C MET A 1 -9.78 13.53 6.63
N LYS A 2 -10.10 12.34 7.08
CA LYS A 2 -9.13 11.52 7.78
C LYS A 2 -8.15 10.85 6.80
N ASP A 3 -6.88 10.92 7.11
CA ASP A 3 -5.87 10.25 6.32
C ASP A 3 -5.93 8.76 6.53
N MET A 4 -5.67 8.01 5.48
CA MET A 4 -5.64 6.57 5.58
C MET A 4 -4.28 6.12 6.06
N GLU A 5 -4.29 5.17 6.99
CA GLU A 5 -3.06 4.52 7.40
C GLU A 5 -2.56 3.60 6.29
N ILE A 6 -1.27 3.25 6.34
CA ILE A 6 -0.68 2.44 5.27
C ILE A 6 -1.39 1.09 5.16
N ASN A 7 -1.78 0.50 6.27
CA ASN A 7 -2.49 -0.78 6.21
C ASN A 7 -3.82 -0.64 5.47
N GLU A 8 -4.51 0.47 5.69
CA GLU A 8 -5.77 0.73 5.01
C GLU A 8 -5.56 1.00 3.53
N LYS A 9 -4.46 1.67 3.18
CA LYS A 9 -4.16 1.95 1.78
C LYS A 9 -3.92 0.67 0.99
N ILE A 10 -3.16 -0.25 1.57
CA ILE A 10 -2.87 -1.50 0.90
C ILE A 10 -4.17 -2.22 0.58
N ARG A 11 -5.03 -2.32 1.57
CA ARG A 11 -6.30 -3.00 1.39
C ARG A 11 -7.19 -2.25 0.39
N TYR A 12 -7.23 -0.93 0.51
CA TYR A 12 -8.07 -0.10 -0.36
C TYR A 12 -7.68 -0.28 -1.83
N PHE A 13 -6.41 -0.11 -2.13
CA PHE A 13 -5.96 -0.22 -3.53
C PHE A 13 -6.05 -1.65 -4.03
N ARG A 14 -5.83 -2.62 -3.16
CA ARG A 14 -5.98 -4.02 -3.55
C ARG A 14 -7.42 -4.27 -4.01
N LYS A 15 -8.37 -3.80 -3.25
CA LYS A 15 -9.78 -3.99 -3.60
C LYS A 15 -10.16 -3.20 -4.84
N GLN A 16 -9.58 -2.02 -5.01
CA GLN A 16 -9.80 -1.24 -6.22
C GLN A 16 -9.37 -2.01 -7.46
N ARG A 17 -8.33 -2.81 -7.33
CA ARG A 17 -7.82 -3.62 -8.43
C ARG A 17 -8.48 -5.00 -8.48
N GLU A 18 -9.43 -5.25 -7.57
CA GLU A 18 -10.15 -6.54 -7.50
C GLU A 18 -9.20 -7.70 -7.34
N LEU A 19 -8.18 -7.53 -6.51
CA LEU A 19 -7.20 -8.56 -6.23
C LEU A 19 -7.47 -9.21 -4.90
N SER A 20 -7.28 -10.55 -4.84
CA SER A 20 -7.26 -11.23 -3.56
C SER A 20 -5.91 -10.98 -2.89
N GLN A 21 -5.84 -11.26 -1.61
CA GLN A 21 -4.56 -11.17 -0.90
C GLN A 21 -3.56 -12.14 -1.49
N GLU A 22 -4.02 -13.32 -1.87
CA GLU A 22 -3.15 -14.33 -2.47
C GLU A 22 -2.58 -13.84 -3.81
N LEU A 23 -3.41 -13.21 -4.60
CA LEU A 23 -2.94 -12.71 -5.89
C LEU A 23 -1.96 -11.55 -5.72
N LEU A 24 -2.24 -10.67 -4.78
CA LEU A 24 -1.29 -9.60 -4.50
C LEU A 24 0.03 -10.17 -4.01
N ALA A 25 -0.03 -11.18 -3.15
CA ALA A 25 1.18 -11.85 -2.69
C ALA A 25 1.97 -12.41 -3.86
N GLU A 26 1.28 -13.04 -4.80
CA GLU A 26 1.93 -13.60 -5.97
C GLU A 26 2.61 -12.52 -6.81
N ARG A 27 1.92 -11.41 -7.02
CA ARG A 27 2.46 -10.32 -7.82
C ARG A 27 3.65 -9.64 -7.19
N THR A 28 3.67 -9.58 -5.87
CA THR A 28 4.72 -8.85 -5.16
C THR A 28 5.86 -9.73 -4.72
N GLY A 29 5.65 -11.04 -4.67
CA GLY A 29 6.62 -11.95 -4.10
C GLY A 29 6.66 -11.92 -2.59
N ILE A 30 5.70 -11.25 -1.97
CA ILE A 30 5.60 -11.17 -0.51
C ILE A 30 4.67 -12.28 -0.05
N ASN A 31 5.06 -12.92 1.05
CA ASN A 31 4.26 -14.00 1.60
C ASN A 31 2.85 -13.48 1.95
N VAL A 32 1.84 -14.29 1.67
CA VAL A 32 0.45 -13.86 1.88
C VAL A 32 0.16 -13.56 3.34
N ASN A 33 0.77 -14.30 4.26
CA ASN A 33 0.57 -14.01 5.68
C ASN A 33 1.14 -12.66 6.06
N THR A 34 2.24 -12.28 5.41
CA THR A 34 2.81 -10.95 5.63
C THR A 34 1.88 -9.87 5.09
N ILE A 35 1.30 -10.10 3.92
CA ILE A 35 0.30 -9.17 3.37
C ILE A 35 -0.86 -9.00 4.35
N ARG A 36 -1.35 -10.11 4.91
CA ARG A 36 -2.44 -10.04 5.89
C ARG A 36 -2.05 -9.22 7.09
N LYS A 37 -0.84 -9.42 7.61
CA LYS A 37 -0.36 -8.68 8.77
C LYS A 37 -0.25 -7.18 8.47
N TYR A 38 0.18 -6.86 7.25
CA TYR A 38 0.22 -5.46 6.83
C TYR A 38 -1.18 -4.87 6.83
N GLU A 39 -2.15 -5.59 6.29
CA GLU A 39 -3.50 -5.04 6.13
C GLU A 39 -4.22 -4.87 7.46
N ILE A 40 -3.97 -5.76 8.42
CA ILE A 40 -4.59 -5.60 9.73
C ILE A 40 -3.78 -4.68 10.65
N GLY A 41 -2.60 -4.25 10.21
CA GLY A 41 -1.86 -3.23 10.93
C GLY A 41 -0.94 -3.72 12.02
N ILE A 42 -0.75 -5.05 12.15
CA ILE A 42 0.14 -5.56 13.19
C ILE A 42 1.59 -5.58 12.75
N ARG A 43 1.85 -5.28 11.48
CA ARG A 43 3.20 -5.19 10.97
C ARG A 43 3.25 -4.10 9.91
N LYS A 44 4.29 -3.28 9.97
CA LYS A 44 4.43 -2.19 9.01
C LYS A 44 5.44 -2.56 7.94
N PRO A 45 5.09 -2.35 6.68
CA PRO A 45 6.01 -2.65 5.58
C PRO A 45 7.14 -1.62 5.53
N LYS A 46 8.33 -2.10 5.21
CA LYS A 46 9.45 -1.21 4.98
C LYS A 46 9.36 -0.64 3.57
N VAL A 47 10.20 0.36 3.31
CA VAL A 47 10.14 1.07 2.03
C VAL A 47 10.23 0.12 0.84
N GLU A 48 11.13 -0.86 0.91
CA GLU A 48 11.29 -1.81 -0.18
C GLU A 48 10.03 -2.61 -0.42
N GLN A 49 9.34 -2.98 0.66
CA GLN A 49 8.10 -3.71 0.53
C GLN A 49 6.99 -2.82 -0.02
N LEU A 50 6.98 -1.56 0.37
CA LEU A 50 6.01 -0.62 -0.16
C LEU A 50 6.16 -0.46 -1.66
N LYS A 51 7.40 -0.45 -2.16
CA LYS A 51 7.64 -0.37 -3.59
C LYS A 51 7.09 -1.60 -4.30
N LYS A 52 7.33 -2.78 -3.73
CA LYS A 52 6.82 -4.01 -4.32
C LYS A 52 5.30 -4.02 -4.34
N ILE A 53 4.69 -3.55 -3.27
CA ILE A 53 3.24 -3.52 -3.19
C ILE A 53 2.67 -2.54 -4.21
N ALA A 54 3.26 -1.35 -4.31
CA ALA A 54 2.80 -0.38 -5.30
C ALA A 54 2.91 -0.95 -6.70
N ASP A 55 4.01 -1.63 -7.00
CA ASP A 55 4.18 -2.28 -8.30
C ASP A 55 3.10 -3.33 -8.54
N GLY A 56 2.85 -4.15 -7.54
CA GLY A 56 1.83 -5.19 -7.66
C GLY A 56 0.44 -4.62 -7.83
N LEU A 57 0.21 -3.45 -7.30
CA LEU A 57 -1.05 -2.74 -7.44
C LEU A 57 -1.10 -1.88 -8.69
N GLU A 58 0.01 -1.78 -9.42
CA GLU A 58 0.11 -0.99 -10.64
C GLU A 58 -0.16 0.47 -10.39
N ILE A 59 0.37 0.99 -9.30
CA ILE A 59 0.32 2.42 -9.01
C ILE A 59 1.74 2.88 -8.68
N SER A 60 2.01 4.16 -8.92
CA SER A 60 3.31 4.69 -8.58
C SER A 60 3.45 4.75 -7.06
N VAL A 61 4.69 4.66 -6.59
CA VAL A 61 4.95 4.78 -5.16
C VAL A 61 4.48 6.13 -4.64
N ILE A 62 4.70 7.16 -5.43
CA ILE A 62 4.29 8.51 -5.03
C ILE A 62 2.78 8.59 -4.89
N GLU A 63 2.07 8.04 -5.86
CA GLU A 63 0.61 8.04 -5.79
C GLU A 63 0.13 7.22 -4.60
N PHE A 64 0.76 6.07 -4.39
CA PHE A 64 0.40 5.18 -3.31
C PHE A 64 0.56 5.86 -1.95
N LEU A 65 1.65 6.58 -1.76
CA LEU A 65 1.93 7.26 -0.50
C LEU A 65 1.26 8.61 -0.40
N ASN A 66 0.93 9.23 -1.52
CA ASN A 66 0.46 10.60 -1.57
C ASN A 66 -0.92 10.80 -0.96
N ILE A 67 -1.62 9.72 -0.72
CA ILE A 67 -2.93 9.83 -0.07
C ILE A 67 -2.78 10.53 1.27
N GLU A 68 -1.60 10.43 1.89
CA GLU A 68 -1.36 11.06 3.17
C GLU A 68 -0.97 12.52 3.03
N ILE A 69 -0.69 12.96 1.82
CA ILE A 69 -0.24 14.33 1.59
C ILE A 69 -1.41 15.11 1.05
N GLU A 70 -2.01 15.92 1.90
CA GLU A 70 -3.19 16.67 1.51
C GLU A 70 -2.86 17.90 0.72
N ASN A 71 -1.61 18.33 0.79
CA ASN A 71 -1.23 19.58 0.19
C ASN A 71 0.18 19.46 -0.36
N GLU A 72 0.30 19.69 -1.66
CA GLU A 72 1.62 19.62 -2.30
C GLU A 72 2.60 20.61 -1.71
N ALA A 73 2.10 21.70 -1.15
CA ALA A 73 2.97 22.67 -0.52
C ALA A 73 3.77 22.06 0.62
N ASP A 74 3.23 21.04 1.26
CA ASP A 74 3.92 20.34 2.33
C ASP A 74 5.17 19.64 1.80
N LEU A 75 5.12 19.21 0.55
CA LEU A 75 6.27 18.56 -0.06
C LEU A 75 7.34 19.55 -0.46
N ILE A 76 6.91 20.71 -0.87
CA ILE A 76 7.83 21.73 -1.40
C ILE A 76 8.45 22.53 -0.27
N ALA A 77 7.68 22.75 0.74
CA ALA A 77 8.14 23.52 1.88
C ALA A 77 9.16 22.73 2.67
#